data_a0c7a627fd6d30fb1c74220632a7190c
#
_entry.id   a0c7a627fd6d30fb1c74220632a7190c
#
_cell.length_a   1.000
_cell.length_b   1.000
_cell.length_c   1.000
_cell.angle_alpha   90.00
_cell.angle_beta   90.00
_cell.angle_gamma   90.00
#
_symmetry.space_group_name_H-M   'P 1'
#
loop_
_entity.id
_entity.type
_entity.pdbx_description
1 polymer ?
#
loop_
_entity_poly.entity_id
_entity_poly.type
_entity_poly.pdbx_seq_one_letter_code
_entity_poly.pdbx_strand_id
1 'polypeptide(L)'
;MLIYLITFIIMYFSSMLVFSLKRKHLLLMLLSLESTVVALYLGLFFFLSCMNYEYFFSMIFLAMSVCESALSLSLLVLMVRTHGNDFILSFNSLW
;
A
#
# COMPACT_ATOMS: atom_id res chain seq x y z
N MET A 1 20.14 -12.71 -5.70
CA MET A 1 20.06 -11.64 -4.71
C MET A 1 19.84 -10.29 -5.34
N LEU A 2 20.65 -9.95 -6.32
CA LEU A 2 20.47 -8.67 -7.02
C LEU A 2 19.12 -8.54 -7.67
N ILE A 3 18.59 -9.64 -8.18
CA ILE A 3 17.27 -9.63 -8.84
C ILE A 3 16.17 -9.21 -7.86
N TYR A 4 16.22 -9.73 -6.66
CA TYR A 4 15.19 -9.37 -5.65
C TYR A 4 15.31 -7.92 -5.25
N LEU A 5 16.53 -7.43 -5.12
CA LEU A 5 16.74 -6.03 -4.76
C LEU A 5 16.23 -5.09 -5.85
N ILE A 6 16.52 -5.43 -7.11
CA ILE A 6 16.05 -4.63 -8.24
C ILE A 6 14.52 -4.65 -8.31
N THR A 7 13.92 -5.81 -8.12
CA THR A 7 12.47 -5.95 -8.14
C THR A 7 11.82 -5.08 -7.04
N PHE A 8 12.39 -5.12 -5.85
CA PHE A 8 11.89 -4.32 -4.74
C PHE A 8 11.95 -2.83 -5.06
N ILE A 9 13.07 -2.37 -5.59
CA ILE A 9 13.22 -0.96 -5.91
C ILE A 9 12.23 -0.52 -6.97
N ILE A 10 12.07 -1.32 -8.02
CA ILE A 10 11.15 -0.99 -9.10
C ILE A 10 9.71 -0.93 -8.58
N MET A 11 9.31 -1.91 -7.78
CA MET A 11 7.96 -1.93 -7.23
C MET A 11 7.70 -0.72 -6.35
N TYR A 12 8.65 -0.39 -5.51
CA TYR A 12 8.48 0.74 -4.60
C TYR A 12 8.33 2.05 -5.37
N PHE A 13 9.22 2.29 -6.32
CA PHE A 13 9.16 3.55 -7.07
C PHE A 13 7.92 3.63 -7.95
N SER A 14 7.49 2.52 -8.54
CA SER A 14 6.30 2.54 -9.37
C SER A 14 5.05 2.84 -8.52
N SER A 15 4.96 2.29 -7.33
CA SER A 15 3.82 2.56 -6.47
C SER A 15 3.81 4.01 -5.99
N MET A 16 4.97 4.57 -5.69
CA MET A 16 5.06 5.97 -5.31
C MET A 16 4.69 6.90 -6.47
N LEU A 17 5.07 6.53 -7.68
CA LEU A 17 4.69 7.30 -8.86
C LEU A 17 3.18 7.32 -9.05
N VAL A 18 2.55 6.16 -8.94
CA VAL A 18 1.10 6.08 -9.08
C VAL A 18 0.42 6.93 -8.01
N PHE A 19 0.93 6.89 -6.79
CA PHE A 19 0.35 7.66 -5.71
C PHE A 19 0.41 9.16 -5.99
N SER A 20 1.53 9.65 -6.49
CA SER A 20 1.68 11.08 -6.75
C SER A 20 0.93 11.53 -7.99
N LEU A 21 0.80 10.67 -9.01
CA LEU A 21 0.15 11.06 -10.25
C LEU A 21 -1.36 11.02 -10.18
N LYS A 22 -1.93 10.08 -9.44
CA LYS A 22 -3.37 9.85 -9.40
C LYS A 22 -3.98 10.37 -8.10
N ARG A 23 -3.81 11.65 -7.84
CA ARG A 23 -4.22 12.23 -6.57
C ARG A 23 -5.73 12.32 -6.38
N LYS A 24 -6.48 12.50 -7.48
CA LYS A 24 -7.90 12.77 -7.35
C LYS A 24 -8.75 11.52 -7.15
N HIS A 25 -8.17 10.35 -7.45
CA HIS A 25 -8.85 9.08 -7.18
C HIS A 25 -8.50 8.58 -5.80
N LEU A 26 -9.46 8.63 -4.90
CA LEU A 26 -9.22 8.13 -3.55
C LEU A 26 -8.94 6.63 -3.56
N LEU A 27 -9.70 5.87 -4.36
CA LEU A 27 -9.50 4.43 -4.45
C LEU A 27 -8.12 4.09 -4.98
N LEU A 28 -7.67 4.81 -6.00
CA LEU A 28 -6.34 4.58 -6.56
C LEU A 28 -5.25 4.97 -5.59
N MET A 29 -5.45 6.04 -4.84
CA MET A 29 -4.50 6.44 -3.82
C MET A 29 -4.36 5.39 -2.72
N LEU A 30 -5.48 4.85 -2.27
CA LEU A 30 -5.45 3.81 -1.26
C LEU A 30 -4.79 2.55 -1.78
N LEU A 31 -5.10 2.17 -3.03
CA LEU A 31 -4.48 1.01 -3.65
C LEU A 31 -2.98 1.19 -3.80
N SER A 32 -2.54 2.37 -4.22
CA SER A 32 -1.11 2.63 -4.38
C SER A 32 -0.38 2.60 -3.05
N LEU A 33 -1.00 3.09 -1.97
CA LEU A 33 -0.42 2.99 -0.64
C LEU A 33 -0.28 1.54 -0.19
N GLU A 34 -1.28 0.71 -0.50
CA GLU A 34 -1.21 -0.71 -0.17
C GLU A 34 -0.10 -1.41 -0.94
N SER A 35 0.06 -1.08 -2.23
CA SER A 35 1.15 -1.65 -3.01
C SER A 35 2.51 -1.21 -2.48
N THR A 36 2.60 0.03 -1.97
CA THR A 36 3.82 0.50 -1.33
C THR A 36 4.15 -0.33 -0.10
N VAL A 37 3.14 -0.63 0.71
CA VAL A 37 3.33 -1.45 1.91
C VAL A 37 3.79 -2.85 1.52
N VAL A 38 3.21 -3.42 0.48
CA VAL A 38 3.62 -4.75 0.01
C VAL A 38 5.07 -4.74 -0.45
N ALA A 39 5.48 -3.69 -1.17
CA ALA A 39 6.86 -3.57 -1.62
C ALA A 39 7.83 -3.45 -0.44
N LEU A 40 7.46 -2.69 0.57
CA LEU A 40 8.26 -2.55 1.77
C LEU A 40 8.39 -3.88 2.52
N TYR A 41 7.30 -4.63 2.57
CA TYR A 41 7.33 -5.96 3.21
C TYR A 41 8.28 -6.89 2.47
N LEU A 42 8.25 -6.86 1.15
CA LEU A 42 9.16 -7.67 0.35
C LEU A 42 10.62 -7.32 0.64
N GLY A 43 10.93 -6.03 0.67
CA GLY A 43 12.27 -5.58 0.97
C GLY A 43 12.70 -5.94 2.38
N LEU A 44 11.79 -5.80 3.33
CA LEU A 44 12.07 -6.16 4.71
C LEU A 44 12.34 -7.66 4.84
N PHE A 45 11.52 -8.47 4.17
CA PHE A 45 11.69 -9.92 4.23
C PHE A 45 13.03 -10.33 3.61
N PHE A 46 13.40 -9.68 2.52
CA PHE A 46 14.69 -9.94 1.90
C PHE A 46 15.83 -9.57 2.85
N PHE A 47 15.73 -8.42 3.48
CA PHE A 47 16.74 -7.96 4.43
C PHE A 47 16.87 -8.93 5.59
N LEU A 48 15.74 -9.40 6.13
CA LEU A 48 15.76 -10.30 7.26
C LEU A 48 16.31 -11.67 6.89
N SER A 49 16.15 -12.09 5.64
CA SER A 49 16.73 -13.35 5.19
C SER A 49 18.26 -13.31 5.24
N CYS A 50 18.85 -12.12 5.06
CA CYS A 50 20.28 -11.93 5.18
C CYS A 50 20.73 -11.94 6.64
N MET A 51 19.84 -11.55 7.55
CA MET A 51 20.19 -11.44 8.97
C MET A 51 19.95 -12.70 9.78
N ASN A 52 19.24 -13.65 9.24
CA ASN A 52 19.03 -15.02 9.78
C ASN A 52 18.09 -15.14 10.96
N TYR A 53 18.05 -14.23 11.91
CA TYR A 53 17.31 -14.45 13.16
C TYR A 53 16.27 -13.40 13.44
N GLU A 54 15.89 -12.60 12.45
CA GLU A 54 15.02 -11.45 12.69
C GLU A 54 13.69 -11.56 11.95
N TYR A 55 13.24 -12.77 11.65
CA TYR A 55 11.94 -12.94 11.00
C TYR A 55 10.79 -12.48 11.88
N PHE A 56 11.02 -12.40 13.16
CA PHE A 56 10.02 -11.90 14.10
C PHE A 56 9.59 -10.47 13.75
N PHE A 57 10.52 -9.66 13.27
CA PHE A 57 10.22 -8.28 12.90
C PHE A 57 9.24 -8.22 11.73
N SER A 58 9.29 -9.17 10.81
CA SER A 58 8.37 -9.21 9.69
C SER A 58 6.93 -9.43 10.16
N MET A 59 6.75 -10.20 11.22
CA MET A 59 5.42 -10.41 11.79
C MET A 59 4.85 -9.11 12.35
N ILE A 60 5.69 -8.32 13.03
CA ILE A 60 5.26 -7.04 13.56
C ILE A 60 4.87 -6.09 12.42
N PHE A 61 5.69 -6.03 11.39
CA PHE A 61 5.39 -5.19 10.24
C PHE A 61 4.09 -5.60 9.56
N LEU A 62 3.87 -6.91 9.43
CA LEU A 62 2.66 -7.42 8.83
C LEU A 62 1.43 -7.00 9.63
N ALA A 63 1.49 -7.11 10.94
CA ALA A 63 0.38 -6.74 11.80
C ALA A 63 0.05 -5.26 11.66
N MET A 64 1.07 -4.41 11.64
CA MET A 64 0.87 -2.98 11.49
C MET A 64 0.27 -2.63 10.12
N SER A 65 0.73 -3.29 9.06
CA SER A 65 0.22 -3.01 7.72
C SER A 65 -1.23 -3.45 7.58
N VAL A 66 -1.61 -4.56 8.19
CA VAL A 66 -3.00 -5.00 8.18
C VAL A 66 -3.89 -4.01 8.93
N CYS A 67 -3.42 -3.50 10.05
CA CYS A 67 -4.16 -2.48 10.79
C CYS A 67 -4.35 -1.22 9.95
N GLU A 68 -3.34 -0.80 9.23
CA GLU A 68 -3.45 0.37 8.35
C GLU A 68 -4.46 0.13 7.23
N SER A 69 -4.44 -1.04 6.62
CA SER A 69 -5.37 -1.35 5.53
C SER A 69 -6.81 -1.42 6.05
N ALA A 70 -7.01 -2.00 7.21
CA ALA A 70 -8.34 -2.06 7.81
C ALA A 70 -8.87 -0.67 8.12
N LEU A 71 -8.01 0.20 8.62
CA LEU A 71 -8.40 1.56 8.96
C LEU A 71 -8.74 2.36 7.70
N SER A 72 -7.96 2.20 6.64
CA SER A 72 -8.20 2.89 5.38
C SER A 72 -9.50 2.43 4.74
N LEU A 73 -9.78 1.13 4.78
CA LEU A 73 -11.03 0.60 4.25
C LEU A 73 -12.24 1.10 5.05
N SER A 74 -12.12 1.16 6.36
CA SER A 74 -13.21 1.66 7.19
C SER A 74 -13.47 3.14 6.92
N LEU A 75 -12.42 3.92 6.72
CA LEU A 75 -12.58 5.32 6.35
C LEU A 75 -13.25 5.47 4.99
N LEU A 76 -12.88 4.63 4.04
CA LEU A 76 -13.50 4.65 2.73
C LEU A 76 -14.99 4.33 2.82
N VAL A 77 -15.33 3.29 3.56
CA VAL A 77 -16.74 2.91 3.76
C VAL A 77 -17.50 4.05 4.43
N LEU A 78 -16.91 4.69 5.42
CA LEU A 78 -17.55 5.81 6.10
C LEU A 78 -17.82 6.96 5.14
N MET A 79 -16.85 7.29 4.31
CA MET A 79 -17.02 8.36 3.32
C MET A 79 -18.11 8.01 2.30
N VAL A 80 -18.15 6.75 1.88
CA VAL A 80 -19.20 6.32 0.94
C VAL A 80 -20.57 6.44 1.57
N ARG A 81 -20.70 6.05 2.83
CA ARG A 81 -21.98 6.09 3.52
C ARG A 81 -22.45 7.52 3.80
N THR A 82 -21.54 8.43 4.12
CA THR A 82 -21.90 9.80 4.42
C THR A 82 -22.23 10.60 3.16
N HIS A 83 -21.49 10.35 2.07
CA HIS A 83 -21.68 11.12 0.84
C HIS A 83 -22.39 10.33 -0.26
N GLY A 84 -22.70 9.07 0.00
CA GLY A 84 -23.44 8.26 -0.93
C GLY A 84 -22.59 7.71 -2.06
N ASN A 85 -23.26 6.98 -2.96
CA ASN A 85 -22.58 6.35 -4.09
C ASN A 85 -22.03 7.38 -5.08
N ASP A 86 -22.61 8.57 -5.09
CA ASP A 86 -22.17 9.63 -6.00
C ASP A 86 -20.73 10.06 -5.72
N PHE A 87 -20.33 9.98 -4.45
CA PHE A 87 -18.98 10.37 -4.06
C PHE A 87 -17.94 9.43 -4.67
N ILE A 88 -18.21 8.14 -4.65
CA ILE A 88 -17.31 7.16 -5.27
C ILE A 88 -17.31 7.35 -6.78
N LEU A 89 -18.47 7.54 -7.37
CA LEU A 89 -18.56 7.77 -8.81
C LEU A 89 -17.82 9.03 -9.21
N SER A 90 -17.91 10.08 -8.42
CA SER A 90 -17.18 11.30 -8.72
C SER A 90 -15.67 11.08 -8.62
N PHE A 91 -15.22 10.29 -7.65
CA PHE A 91 -13.80 9.95 -7.56
C PHE A 91 -13.34 9.15 -8.77
N ASN A 92 -14.17 8.24 -9.25
CA ASN A 92 -13.83 7.45 -10.42
C ASN A 92 -13.91 8.25 -11.71
N SER A 93 -14.87 9.15 -11.81
CA SER A 93 -15.08 9.90 -13.05
C SER A 93 -14.14 11.09 -13.19
N LEU A 94 -13.61 11.61 -12.11
CA LEU A 94 -12.68 12.74 -12.15
C LEU A 94 -11.34 12.36 -12.78
N TRP A 95 -11.07 11.12 -12.88
CA TRP A 95 -9.84 10.61 -13.46
C TRP A 95 -10.09 9.39 -14.34
#